data_0d853a6353fae5cc42912100542ae57e
#
_entry.id   0d853a6353fae5cc42912100542ae57e
#
_cell.length_a   1.000
_cell.length_b   1.000
_cell.length_c   1.000
_cell.angle_alpha   90.00
_cell.angle_beta   90.00
_cell.angle_gamma   90.00
#
_symmetry.space_group_name_H-M   'P 1'
#
loop_
_entity.id
_entity.type
_entity.pdbx_description
1 polymer ?
#
loop_
_entity_poly.entity_id
_entity_poly.type
_entity_poly.pdbx_seq_one_letter_code
_entity_poly.pdbx_strand_id
1 'polypeptide(L)'
;MKVVAVLGSPRPQGGSSTLARRVLDGARAAGHEVVVYEISKMNVRGCQACRTCKDNLVDCVQEDDLQPYWKDLHECGALVVSACNYCSMVNGPMITYMNRHYCLIGGDNRVRVHPGIKLVGVFSQGNPDPNRIAHVYDWFLRDFQNRDMVLVDKLVHSARWPQEQIDALLERAYQIGLNL
;
A
#
# COMPACT_ATOMS: atom_id res chain seq x y z
N MET A 1 13.01 -12.39 1.44
CA MET A 1 12.96 -11.15 0.64
C MET A 1 12.62 -9.96 1.51
N LYS A 2 12.72 -8.72 0.99
CA LYS A 2 12.21 -7.53 1.67
C LYS A 2 10.71 -7.34 1.37
N VAL A 3 9.90 -7.09 2.39
CA VAL A 3 8.49 -6.72 2.30
C VAL A 3 8.33 -5.29 2.80
N VAL A 4 7.87 -4.40 1.94
CA VAL A 4 7.61 -3.01 2.29
C VAL A 4 6.13 -2.83 2.57
N ALA A 5 5.78 -2.14 3.65
CA ALA A 5 4.41 -1.82 3.99
C ALA A 5 4.19 -0.32 4.12
N VAL A 6 3.11 0.17 3.54
CA VAL A 6 2.70 1.58 3.60
C VAL A 6 1.33 1.67 4.24
N LEU A 7 1.29 2.18 5.48
CA LEU A 7 0.10 2.24 6.32
C LEU A 7 -0.48 3.65 6.32
N GLY A 8 -1.68 3.80 5.78
CA GLY A 8 -2.33 5.10 5.61
C GLY A 8 -3.27 5.51 6.75
N SER A 9 -3.63 4.61 7.65
CA SER A 9 -4.55 4.95 8.74
C SER A 9 -3.88 5.80 9.82
N PRO A 10 -4.50 6.90 10.27
CA PRO A 10 -4.01 7.67 11.42
C PRO A 10 -4.20 6.95 12.76
N ARG A 11 -5.00 5.87 12.78
CA ARG A 11 -5.26 5.07 13.97
C ARG A 11 -4.39 3.81 13.97
N PRO A 12 -3.41 3.68 14.88
CA PRO A 12 -2.49 2.53 14.91
C PRO A 12 -3.20 1.18 15.07
N GLN A 13 -4.34 1.19 15.80
CA GLN A 13 -5.20 0.03 16.04
C GLN A 13 -6.49 0.04 15.19
N GLY A 14 -6.54 0.85 14.12
CA GLY A 14 -7.65 0.87 13.18
C GLY A 14 -7.70 -0.41 12.35
N GLY A 15 -8.88 -0.81 11.87
CA GLY A 15 -9.08 -2.09 11.17
C GLY A 15 -8.10 -2.35 10.03
N SER A 16 -7.82 -1.36 9.17
CA SER A 16 -6.82 -1.53 8.10
C SER A 16 -5.38 -1.67 8.64
N SER A 17 -5.01 -0.93 9.70
CA SER A 17 -3.69 -1.04 10.31
C SER A 17 -3.49 -2.41 10.97
N THR A 18 -4.47 -2.88 11.75
CA THR A 18 -4.43 -4.18 12.42
C THR A 18 -4.33 -5.30 11.39
N LEU A 19 -5.14 -5.24 10.34
CA LEU A 19 -5.15 -6.25 9.29
C LEU A 19 -3.84 -6.27 8.49
N ALA A 20 -3.30 -5.10 8.12
CA ALA A 20 -2.01 -5.02 7.44
C ALA A 20 -0.87 -5.55 8.31
N ARG A 21 -0.84 -5.21 9.60
CA ARG A 21 0.16 -5.75 10.55
C ARG A 21 0.07 -7.27 10.65
N ARG A 22 -1.13 -7.84 10.56
CA ARG A 22 -1.30 -9.29 10.57
C ARG A 22 -0.70 -9.95 9.31
N VAL A 23 -0.78 -9.31 8.14
CA VAL A 23 -0.03 -9.75 6.94
C VAL A 23 1.48 -9.71 7.23
N LEU A 24 1.96 -8.63 7.85
CA LEU A 24 3.38 -8.48 8.16
C LEU A 24 3.88 -9.47 9.22
N ASP A 25 3.03 -9.89 10.15
CA ASP A 25 3.37 -10.95 11.11
C ASP A 25 3.59 -12.29 10.41
N GLY A 26 2.74 -12.64 9.44
CA GLY A 26 2.96 -13.79 8.56
C GLY A 26 4.26 -13.71 7.78
N ALA A 27 4.54 -12.53 7.17
CA ALA A 27 5.77 -12.30 6.42
C ALA A 27 7.04 -12.46 7.31
N ARG A 28 7.01 -11.94 8.54
CA ARG A 28 8.10 -12.14 9.50
C ARG A 28 8.27 -13.61 9.89
N ALA A 29 7.16 -14.32 10.11
CA ALA A 29 7.19 -15.75 10.44
C ALA A 29 7.77 -16.60 9.30
N ALA A 30 7.60 -16.15 8.04
CA ALA A 30 8.23 -16.74 6.85
C ALA A 30 9.71 -16.31 6.68
N GLY A 31 10.28 -15.52 7.60
CA GLY A 31 11.68 -15.10 7.57
C GLY A 31 11.95 -13.90 6.63
N HIS A 32 10.92 -13.12 6.27
CA HIS A 32 11.09 -11.93 5.45
C HIS A 32 11.51 -10.71 6.28
N GLU A 33 12.37 -9.86 5.71
CA GLU A 33 12.63 -8.52 6.23
C GLU A 33 11.40 -7.64 6.01
N VAL A 34 10.96 -6.91 7.03
CA VAL A 34 9.76 -6.06 6.96
C VAL A 34 10.12 -4.62 7.28
N VAL A 35 9.86 -3.73 6.33
CA VAL A 35 9.99 -2.26 6.48
C VAL A 35 8.61 -1.62 6.45
N VAL A 36 8.34 -0.69 7.38
CA VAL A 36 7.01 -0.08 7.53
C VAL A 36 7.08 1.43 7.46
N TYR A 37 6.27 2.03 6.58
CA TYR A 37 6.04 3.46 6.44
C TYR A 37 4.63 3.82 6.91
N GLU A 38 4.51 4.57 8.00
CA GLU A 38 3.22 5.06 8.51
C GLU A 38 2.94 6.46 7.95
N ILE A 39 2.41 6.53 6.73
CA ILE A 39 2.26 7.77 5.94
C ILE A 39 1.49 8.86 6.70
N SER A 40 0.52 8.49 7.52
CA SER A 40 -0.26 9.47 8.32
C SER A 40 0.55 10.18 9.41
N LYS A 41 1.74 9.66 9.74
CA LYS A 41 2.67 10.25 10.73
C LYS A 41 3.88 10.93 10.08
N MET A 42 4.02 10.80 8.76
CA MET A 42 5.14 11.31 7.99
C MET A 42 4.79 12.65 7.36
N ASN A 43 5.77 13.51 7.23
CA ASN A 43 5.64 14.74 6.45
C ASN A 43 5.88 14.43 4.98
N VAL A 44 4.81 14.05 4.27
CA VAL A 44 4.84 13.73 2.84
C VAL A 44 4.01 14.73 2.06
N ARG A 45 4.65 15.42 1.12
CA ARG A 45 3.99 16.36 0.23
C ARG A 45 3.53 15.67 -1.07
N GLY A 46 2.44 16.13 -1.65
CA GLY A 46 1.97 15.68 -2.96
C GLY A 46 2.96 16.00 -4.08
N CYS A 47 2.81 15.35 -5.21
CA CYS A 47 3.62 15.62 -6.40
C CYS A 47 3.50 17.10 -6.81
N GLN A 48 4.63 17.78 -6.98
CA GLN A 48 4.70 19.20 -7.36
C GLN A 48 4.77 19.40 -8.88
N ALA A 49 4.66 18.34 -9.65
CA ALA A 49 4.75 18.37 -11.12
C ALA A 49 6.03 19.03 -11.66
N CYS A 50 7.13 19.02 -10.90
CA CYS A 50 8.43 19.60 -11.29
C CYS A 50 9.09 18.90 -12.49
N ARG A 51 8.63 17.69 -12.85
CA ARG A 51 9.10 16.85 -13.96
C ARG A 51 10.54 16.35 -13.88
N THR A 52 11.34 16.75 -12.89
CA THR A 52 12.74 16.32 -12.75
C THR A 52 12.90 14.80 -12.85
N CYS A 53 11.97 14.04 -12.25
CA CYS A 53 11.98 12.58 -12.31
C CYS A 53 11.73 12.02 -13.73
N LYS A 54 10.96 12.75 -14.56
CA LYS A 54 10.68 12.37 -15.95
C LYS A 54 11.84 12.66 -16.87
N ASP A 55 12.41 13.86 -16.70
CA ASP A 55 13.41 14.39 -17.61
C ASP A 55 14.80 13.74 -17.36
N ASN A 56 15.07 13.34 -16.11
CA ASN A 56 16.35 12.73 -15.71
C ASN A 56 16.25 11.22 -15.41
N LEU A 57 15.06 10.61 -15.51
CA LEU A 57 14.82 9.19 -15.20
C LEU A 57 15.28 8.80 -13.79
N VAL A 58 14.99 9.65 -12.80
CA VAL A 58 15.32 9.46 -11.38
C VAL A 58 14.06 9.32 -10.53
N ASP A 59 14.19 8.87 -9.30
CA ASP A 59 13.10 8.86 -8.33
C ASP A 59 12.67 10.27 -7.94
N CYS A 60 11.61 10.40 -7.15
CA CYS A 60 11.14 11.72 -6.77
C CYS A 60 12.17 12.47 -5.94
N VAL A 61 12.54 13.67 -6.39
CA VAL A 61 13.59 14.51 -5.78
C VAL A 61 13.08 15.38 -4.63
N GLN A 62 11.80 15.32 -4.27
CA GLN A 62 11.29 16.09 -3.16
C GLN A 62 11.90 15.59 -1.84
N GLU A 63 12.56 16.49 -1.13
CA GLU A 63 13.14 16.22 0.19
C GLU A 63 12.01 16.21 1.24
N ASP A 64 11.55 15.03 1.60
CA ASP A 64 10.57 14.77 2.64
C ASP A 64 10.75 13.34 3.21
N ASP A 65 9.93 12.96 4.18
CA ASP A 65 10.06 11.67 4.87
C ASP A 65 9.87 10.44 3.95
N LEU A 66 9.45 10.63 2.71
CA LEU A 66 9.28 9.55 1.73
C LEU A 66 10.60 9.17 1.01
N GLN A 67 11.69 9.91 1.18
CA GLN A 67 12.94 9.65 0.45
C GLN A 67 13.49 8.22 0.63
N PRO A 68 13.56 7.65 1.85
CA PRO A 68 14.06 6.28 2.02
C PRO A 68 13.21 5.20 1.33
N TYR A 69 11.93 5.48 1.13
CA TYR A 69 10.98 4.56 0.52
C TYR A 69 11.40 4.12 -0.90
N TRP A 70 11.97 5.01 -1.70
CA TRP A 70 12.34 4.70 -3.09
C TRP A 70 13.35 3.56 -3.15
N LYS A 71 14.38 3.62 -2.30
CA LYS A 71 15.36 2.54 -2.20
C LYS A 71 14.69 1.22 -1.79
N ASP A 72 13.88 1.25 -0.75
CA ASP A 72 13.21 0.06 -0.26
C ASP A 72 12.22 -0.53 -1.28
N LEU A 73 11.53 0.33 -2.03
CA LEU A 73 10.65 -0.11 -3.12
C LEU A 73 11.41 -0.83 -4.23
N HIS A 74 12.57 -0.30 -4.64
CA HIS A 74 13.40 -0.93 -5.66
C HIS A 74 14.01 -2.27 -5.22
N GLU A 75 14.16 -2.49 -3.92
CA GLU A 75 14.73 -3.72 -3.33
C GLU A 75 13.66 -4.73 -2.88
N CYS A 76 12.38 -4.34 -2.84
CA CYS A 76 11.35 -5.21 -2.28
C CYS A 76 10.83 -6.25 -3.25
N GLY A 77 10.50 -7.44 -2.73
CA GLY A 77 9.76 -8.46 -3.46
C GLY A 77 8.25 -8.39 -3.24
N ALA A 78 7.80 -7.65 -2.21
CA ALA A 78 6.38 -7.46 -1.94
C ALA A 78 6.09 -6.09 -1.35
N LEU A 79 4.93 -5.51 -1.72
CA LEU A 79 4.41 -4.25 -1.24
C LEU A 79 3.02 -4.46 -0.63
N VAL A 80 2.84 -4.10 0.64
CA VAL A 80 1.55 -4.09 1.33
C VAL A 80 1.08 -2.65 1.46
N VAL A 81 -0.03 -2.30 0.82
CA VAL A 81 -0.63 -0.96 0.92
C VAL A 81 -1.91 -1.02 1.74
N SER A 82 -2.00 -0.15 2.76
CA SER A 82 -3.13 -0.16 3.68
C SER A 82 -3.79 1.21 3.75
N ALA A 83 -5.09 1.26 3.51
CA ALA A 83 -5.85 2.50 3.49
C ALA A 83 -7.21 2.37 4.19
N CYS A 84 -7.75 3.49 4.65
CA CYS A 84 -9.11 3.57 5.16
C CYS A 84 -10.00 4.38 4.20
N ASN A 85 -11.28 4.07 4.25
CA ASN A 85 -12.28 4.81 3.49
C ASN A 85 -12.74 6.06 4.24
N TYR A 86 -12.65 7.20 3.59
CA TYR A 86 -13.28 8.45 3.99
C TYR A 86 -14.08 9.04 2.81
N CYS A 87 -15.33 9.42 3.05
CA CYS A 87 -16.17 10.05 2.02
C CYS A 87 -16.21 9.24 0.70
N SER A 88 -16.31 7.90 0.80
CA SER A 88 -16.31 6.96 -0.33
C SER A 88 -15.04 6.98 -1.18
N MET A 89 -13.91 7.45 -0.63
CA MET A 89 -12.60 7.47 -1.27
C MET A 89 -11.52 6.89 -0.36
N VAL A 90 -10.39 6.53 -0.93
CA VAL A 90 -9.17 6.23 -0.16
C VAL A 90 -8.72 7.51 0.54
N ASN A 91 -8.29 7.40 1.80
CA ASN A 91 -7.91 8.55 2.61
C ASN A 91 -6.76 9.38 2.01
N GLY A 92 -6.79 10.68 2.25
CA GLY A 92 -5.90 11.68 1.63
C GLY A 92 -4.41 11.35 1.69
N PRO A 93 -3.84 10.93 2.84
CA PRO A 93 -2.42 10.56 2.91
C PRO A 93 -2.01 9.47 1.90
N MET A 94 -2.88 8.46 1.66
CA MET A 94 -2.60 7.41 0.69
C MET A 94 -2.75 7.87 -0.76
N ILE A 95 -3.64 8.81 -1.04
CA ILE A 95 -3.71 9.47 -2.35
C ILE A 95 -2.45 10.32 -2.60
N THR A 96 -2.00 11.07 -1.58
CA THR A 96 -0.76 11.84 -1.66
C THR A 96 0.44 10.93 -1.95
N TYR A 97 0.55 9.81 -1.23
CA TYR A 97 1.57 8.79 -1.47
C TYR A 97 1.50 8.23 -2.91
N MET A 98 0.31 7.82 -3.36
CA MET A 98 0.11 7.29 -4.72
C MET A 98 0.52 8.32 -5.79
N ASN A 99 0.21 9.60 -5.62
CA ASN A 99 0.60 10.66 -6.56
C ASN A 99 2.12 10.79 -6.69
N ARG A 100 2.88 10.45 -5.66
CA ARG A 100 4.35 10.46 -5.70
C ARG A 100 4.92 9.34 -6.58
N HIS A 101 4.15 8.27 -6.86
CA HIS A 101 4.52 7.22 -7.81
C HIS A 101 4.56 7.69 -9.27
N TYR A 102 4.23 8.95 -9.53
CA TYR A 102 4.42 9.55 -10.85
C TYR A 102 5.85 9.40 -11.37
N CYS A 103 6.86 9.34 -10.49
CA CYS A 103 8.26 9.11 -10.84
C CYS A 103 8.57 7.69 -11.33
N LEU A 104 7.73 6.70 -11.02
CA LEU A 104 7.96 5.29 -11.35
C LEU A 104 7.65 4.93 -12.82
N ILE A 105 7.18 5.88 -13.59
CA ILE A 105 7.13 5.80 -15.05
C ILE A 105 8.00 6.92 -15.59
N GLY A 106 9.01 6.60 -16.38
CA GLY A 106 9.94 7.56 -16.98
C GLY A 106 9.27 8.53 -17.97
N GLY A 107 9.98 9.55 -18.41
CA GLY A 107 9.57 10.41 -19.52
C GLY A 107 9.49 9.65 -20.86
N ASP A 108 10.19 8.53 -20.93
CA ASP A 108 10.18 7.56 -22.04
C ASP A 108 9.01 6.54 -21.96
N ASN A 109 8.08 6.72 -21.03
CA ASN A 109 6.94 5.86 -20.72
C ASN A 109 7.30 4.44 -20.22
N ARG A 110 8.54 4.18 -19.83
CA ARG A 110 8.94 2.89 -19.26
C ARG A 110 8.71 2.88 -17.75
N VAL A 111 8.25 1.73 -17.25
CA VAL A 111 8.19 1.45 -15.82
C VAL A 111 9.61 1.35 -15.26
N ARG A 112 9.84 1.96 -14.10
CA ARG A 112 11.17 2.11 -13.49
C ARG A 112 11.37 1.27 -12.23
N VAL A 113 10.43 0.46 -11.84
CA VAL A 113 10.58 -0.57 -10.81
C VAL A 113 10.70 -1.94 -11.49
N HIS A 114 11.32 -2.91 -10.82
CA HIS A 114 11.38 -4.26 -11.38
C HIS A 114 9.97 -4.89 -11.42
N PRO A 115 9.65 -5.66 -12.46
CA PRO A 115 8.34 -6.29 -12.58
C PRO A 115 8.16 -7.40 -11.54
N GLY A 116 6.89 -7.70 -11.22
CA GLY A 116 6.54 -8.85 -10.42
C GLY A 116 6.57 -8.62 -8.90
N ILE A 117 6.74 -7.37 -8.41
CA ILE A 117 6.53 -7.05 -7.00
C ILE A 117 5.13 -7.52 -6.60
N LYS A 118 5.04 -8.42 -5.63
CA LYS A 118 3.76 -8.90 -5.09
C LYS A 118 3.04 -7.76 -4.38
N LEU A 119 1.79 -7.49 -4.74
CA LEU A 119 0.98 -6.41 -4.16
C LEU A 119 -0.12 -7.00 -3.28
N VAL A 120 -0.25 -6.51 -2.04
CA VAL A 120 -1.37 -6.81 -1.15
C VAL A 120 -2.08 -5.51 -0.80
N GLY A 121 -3.37 -5.42 -1.13
CA GLY A 121 -4.22 -4.30 -0.77
C GLY A 121 -5.00 -4.57 0.51
N VAL A 122 -4.95 -3.67 1.49
CA VAL A 122 -5.66 -3.80 2.76
C VAL A 122 -6.50 -2.56 3.02
N PHE A 123 -7.79 -2.71 3.15
CA PHE A 123 -8.71 -1.60 3.29
C PHE A 123 -9.64 -1.74 4.50
N SER A 124 -10.12 -0.61 5.02
CA SER A 124 -11.18 -0.61 6.03
C SER A 124 -12.24 0.43 5.71
N GLN A 125 -13.49 0.09 6.02
CA GLN A 125 -14.66 0.93 5.79
C GLN A 125 -15.68 0.78 6.93
N GLY A 126 -16.63 1.72 7.01
CA GLY A 126 -17.72 1.65 7.97
C GLY A 126 -18.92 0.84 7.46
N ASN A 127 -19.06 0.63 6.17
CA ASN A 127 -20.16 -0.15 5.58
C ASN A 127 -19.87 -1.64 5.71
N PRO A 128 -20.86 -2.48 6.12
CA PRO A 128 -20.65 -3.93 6.25
C PRO A 128 -20.55 -4.66 4.90
N ASP A 129 -21.09 -4.11 3.82
CA ASP A 129 -20.95 -4.68 2.48
C ASP A 129 -19.57 -4.34 1.90
N PRO A 130 -18.67 -5.33 1.73
CA PRO A 130 -17.31 -5.09 1.23
C PRO A 130 -17.31 -4.62 -0.24
N ASN A 131 -18.40 -4.83 -0.97
CA ASN A 131 -18.51 -4.46 -2.37
C ASN A 131 -19.00 -3.03 -2.59
N ARG A 132 -19.50 -2.36 -1.53
CA ARG A 132 -20.08 -1.00 -1.62
C ARG A 132 -19.23 -0.01 -2.36
N ILE A 133 -17.91 -0.06 -2.13
CA ILE A 133 -16.93 0.84 -2.75
C ILE A 133 -15.74 0.06 -3.32
N ALA A 134 -15.92 -1.20 -3.67
CA ALA A 134 -14.86 -2.05 -4.20
C ALA A 134 -14.16 -1.41 -5.42
N HIS A 135 -14.92 -0.72 -6.29
CA HIS A 135 -14.40 -0.02 -7.45
C HIS A 135 -13.35 1.06 -7.11
N VAL A 136 -13.46 1.71 -5.94
CA VAL A 136 -12.48 2.70 -5.47
C VAL A 136 -11.18 2.02 -5.07
N TYR A 137 -11.27 0.87 -4.38
CA TYR A 137 -10.09 0.09 -4.01
C TYR A 137 -9.39 -0.51 -5.23
N ASP A 138 -10.18 -1.00 -6.19
CA ASP A 138 -9.66 -1.54 -7.44
C ASP A 138 -9.00 -0.45 -8.30
N TRP A 139 -9.58 0.76 -8.34
CA TRP A 139 -8.95 1.92 -8.97
C TRP A 139 -7.61 2.26 -8.32
N PHE A 140 -7.56 2.30 -6.98
CA PHE A 140 -6.33 2.60 -6.25
C PHE A 140 -5.25 1.54 -6.51
N LEU A 141 -5.59 0.24 -6.46
CA LEU A 141 -4.65 -0.86 -6.71
C LEU A 141 -4.20 -0.92 -8.17
N ARG A 142 -5.05 -0.53 -9.10
CA ARG A 142 -4.71 -0.50 -10.53
C ARG A 142 -3.52 0.42 -10.85
N ASP A 143 -3.34 1.49 -10.09
CA ASP A 143 -2.19 2.37 -10.26
C ASP A 143 -0.86 1.63 -10.04
N PHE A 144 -0.81 0.72 -9.07
CA PHE A 144 0.35 -0.14 -8.81
C PHE A 144 0.49 -1.25 -9.87
N GLN A 145 -0.62 -1.85 -10.28
CA GLN A 145 -0.61 -2.86 -11.34
C GLN A 145 -0.12 -2.29 -12.69
N ASN A 146 -0.44 -1.02 -12.98
CA ASN A 146 0.09 -0.31 -14.15
C ASN A 146 1.61 -0.07 -14.08
N ARG A 147 2.24 -0.43 -12.96
CA ARG A 147 3.70 -0.43 -12.75
C ARG A 147 4.25 -1.85 -12.59
N ASP A 148 3.61 -2.81 -13.27
CA ASP A 148 4.01 -4.22 -13.34
C ASP A 148 4.03 -4.95 -11.98
N MET A 149 3.31 -4.43 -10.97
CA MET A 149 3.11 -5.11 -9.70
C MET A 149 1.96 -6.13 -9.81
N VAL A 150 2.13 -7.30 -9.19
CA VAL A 150 1.18 -8.41 -9.28
C VAL A 150 0.29 -8.45 -8.05
N LEU A 151 -0.99 -8.15 -8.22
CA LEU A 151 -1.96 -8.22 -7.12
C LEU A 151 -2.13 -9.67 -6.65
N VAL A 152 -1.70 -9.93 -5.41
CA VAL A 152 -1.85 -11.23 -4.72
C VAL A 152 -3.22 -11.33 -4.07
N ASP A 153 -3.61 -10.29 -3.32
CA ASP A 153 -4.91 -10.30 -2.64
C ASP A 153 -5.37 -8.87 -2.29
N LYS A 154 -6.68 -8.76 -2.07
CA LYS A 154 -7.35 -7.55 -1.58
C LYS A 154 -8.20 -7.89 -0.37
N LEU A 155 -7.87 -7.35 0.78
CA LEU A 155 -8.57 -7.53 2.05
C LEU A 155 -9.37 -6.27 2.39
N VAL A 156 -10.63 -6.44 2.76
CA VAL A 156 -11.52 -5.33 3.17
C VAL A 156 -12.08 -5.66 4.55
N HIS A 157 -11.86 -4.79 5.51
CA HIS A 157 -12.38 -4.89 6.88
C HIS A 157 -13.56 -3.94 7.08
N SER A 158 -14.58 -4.37 7.82
CA SER A 158 -15.61 -3.48 8.35
C SER A 158 -15.71 -3.62 9.88
N ALA A 159 -15.73 -2.48 10.56
CA ALA A 159 -15.94 -2.44 12.02
C ALA A 159 -17.35 -2.88 12.45
N ARG A 160 -18.26 -3.09 11.49
CA ARG A 160 -19.63 -3.56 11.75
C ARG A 160 -19.79 -5.07 11.57
N TRP A 161 -18.72 -5.78 11.25
CA TRP A 161 -18.75 -7.24 11.13
C TRP A 161 -18.74 -7.92 12.50
N PRO A 162 -19.36 -9.11 12.63
CA PRO A 162 -19.20 -9.96 13.80
C PRO A 162 -17.73 -10.31 14.03
N GLN A 163 -17.35 -10.52 15.30
CA GLN A 163 -15.97 -10.81 15.68
C GLN A 163 -15.42 -12.04 14.95
N GLU A 164 -16.21 -13.10 14.82
CA GLU A 164 -15.83 -14.32 14.08
C GLU A 164 -15.40 -14.03 12.63
N GLN A 165 -16.08 -13.12 11.94
CA GLN A 165 -15.72 -12.73 10.57
C GLN A 165 -14.43 -11.92 10.55
N ILE A 166 -14.21 -11.08 11.55
CA ILE A 166 -12.97 -10.32 11.71
C ILE A 166 -11.80 -11.28 11.99
N ASP A 167 -11.98 -12.26 12.86
CA ASP A 167 -10.96 -13.26 13.22
C ASP A 167 -10.58 -14.11 12.01
N ALA A 168 -11.56 -14.55 11.22
CA ALA A 168 -11.32 -15.28 9.98
C ALA A 168 -10.53 -14.44 8.97
N LEU A 169 -10.82 -13.14 8.88
CA LEU A 169 -10.10 -12.22 8.01
C LEU A 169 -8.64 -11.99 8.48
N LEU A 170 -8.43 -11.91 9.80
CA LEU A 170 -7.10 -11.79 10.39
C LEU A 170 -6.26 -13.07 10.15
N GLU A 171 -6.86 -14.24 10.23
CA GLU A 171 -6.17 -15.49 9.90
C GLU A 171 -5.80 -15.54 8.43
N ARG A 172 -6.73 -15.17 7.52
CA ARG A 172 -6.43 -15.05 6.09
C ARG A 172 -5.28 -14.08 5.84
N ALA A 173 -5.25 -12.94 6.51
CA ALA A 173 -4.17 -11.97 6.40
C ALA A 173 -2.81 -12.55 6.80
N TYR A 174 -2.77 -13.33 7.87
CA TYR A 174 -1.56 -14.02 8.31
C TYR A 174 -1.08 -15.04 7.28
N GLN A 175 -1.99 -15.85 6.74
CA GLN A 175 -1.68 -16.83 5.69
C GLN A 175 -1.15 -16.17 4.41
N ILE A 176 -1.71 -15.02 4.01
CA ILE A 176 -1.17 -14.23 2.89
C ILE A 176 0.29 -13.86 3.16
N GLY A 177 0.58 -13.35 4.36
CA GLY A 177 1.94 -12.98 4.74
C GLY A 177 2.93 -14.15 4.72
N LEU A 178 2.50 -15.33 5.18
CA LEU A 178 3.32 -16.55 5.15
C LEU A 178 3.68 -17.00 3.73
N ASN A 179 2.84 -16.68 2.74
CA ASN A 179 2.98 -17.14 1.35
C ASN A 179 3.48 -16.03 0.38
N LEU A 180 3.95 -14.90 0.90
CA LEU A 180 4.55 -13.84 0.09
C LEU A 180 5.86 -14.22 -0.62
#